data_48eadc60a29a40d5af287727a26bf669
#
_entry.id   48eadc60a29a40d5af287727a26bf669
#
_cell.length_a   1.000
_cell.length_b   1.000
_cell.length_c   1.000
_cell.angle_alpha   90.00
_cell.angle_beta   90.00
_cell.angle_gamma   90.00
#
_symmetry.space_group_name_H-M   'P 1'
#
loop_
_entity.id
_entity.type
_entity.pdbx_description
1 polymer ?
#
loop_
_entity_poly.entity_id
_entity_poly.type
_entity_poly.pdbx_seq_one_letter_code
_entity_poly.pdbx_strand_id
1 'polypeptide(L)'
;NYNCDQLIYNDCNFKVRELLETFKNEDTVEIYKYIEKMIKIYKLEHGVKEPYLKIRELYNTTPIENRDPKLLYLLVLYGFQQQIRFNSSYDYNNPVGQAGFNDKLAEKLISYCRNLKEKNVSFYSRDFTDMDDLINKNTFVYCDPPYLITLGSYNDGKRGFNGWNETEEIRLLKYLEKLNKKGVKFMLSNVLEHKNQKNNLLIDWINKNGFKVIEYDGKARKNRNEIIVVNYEVSDYE
;
A
#
# COMPACT_ATOMS: atom_id res chain seq x y z
N ASN A 1 -4.12 12.54 -15.17
CA ASN A 1 -5.47 12.89 -14.70
C ASN A 1 -6.48 12.11 -15.55
N TYR A 2 -6.80 10.89 -15.13
CA TYR A 2 -7.91 10.16 -15.72
C TYR A 2 -9.18 10.57 -14.99
N ASN A 3 -10.19 11.02 -15.73
CA ASN A 3 -11.53 11.18 -15.21
C ASN A 3 -12.14 9.78 -15.07
N CYS A 4 -12.25 9.30 -13.85
CA CYS A 4 -13.02 8.10 -13.53
C CYS A 4 -14.17 8.50 -12.60
N ASP A 5 -15.34 7.89 -12.81
CA ASP A 5 -16.55 8.19 -12.04
C ASP A 5 -16.45 7.68 -10.60
N GLN A 6 -15.68 6.61 -10.40
CA GLN A 6 -15.49 5.96 -9.11
C GLN A 6 -14.08 5.38 -8.99
N LEU A 7 -13.49 5.54 -7.81
CA LEU A 7 -12.27 4.88 -7.38
C LEU A 7 -12.63 3.79 -6.37
N ILE A 8 -12.00 2.63 -6.51
CA ILE A 8 -12.12 1.53 -5.56
C ILE A 8 -10.72 1.23 -5.06
N TYR A 9 -10.52 1.40 -3.75
CA TYR A 9 -9.29 1.03 -3.07
C TYR A 9 -9.53 -0.26 -2.28
N ASN A 10 -8.67 -1.25 -2.48
CA ASN A 10 -8.70 -2.49 -1.71
C ASN A 10 -7.32 -2.85 -1.19
N ASP A 11 -7.21 -3.09 0.11
CA ASP A 11 -6.01 -3.57 0.77
C ASP A 11 -6.41 -4.60 1.83
N CYS A 12 -5.76 -5.76 1.87
CA CYS A 12 -6.06 -6.78 2.86
C CYS A 12 -5.82 -6.31 4.32
N ASN A 13 -4.99 -5.28 4.51
CA ASN A 13 -4.75 -4.67 5.81
C ASN A 13 -5.85 -3.66 6.15
N PHE A 14 -6.83 -4.08 6.93
CA PHE A 14 -7.97 -3.24 7.31
C PHE A 14 -7.57 -1.98 8.10
N LYS A 15 -6.40 -1.95 8.78
CA LYS A 15 -5.91 -0.76 9.48
C LYS A 15 -5.45 0.33 8.50
N VAL A 16 -4.97 -0.05 7.32
CA VAL A 16 -4.70 0.90 6.23
C VAL A 16 -6.01 1.48 5.70
N ARG A 17 -7.01 0.62 5.47
CA ARG A 17 -8.35 1.06 5.07
C ARG A 17 -8.94 2.07 6.07
N GLU A 18 -8.95 1.73 7.37
CA GLU A 18 -9.46 2.62 8.43
C GLU A 18 -8.75 3.98 8.44
N LEU A 19 -7.44 4.00 8.22
CA LEU A 19 -6.66 5.24 8.11
C LEU A 19 -7.11 6.10 6.92
N LEU A 20 -7.31 5.49 5.75
CA LEU A 20 -7.77 6.20 4.56
C LEU A 20 -9.21 6.69 4.70
N GLU A 21 -10.09 5.89 5.32
CA GLU A 21 -11.46 6.29 5.65
C GLU A 21 -11.48 7.48 6.61
N THR A 22 -10.59 7.52 7.60
CA THR A 22 -10.40 8.65 8.51
C THR A 22 -10.02 9.91 7.74
N PHE A 23 -9.04 9.84 6.84
CA PHE A 23 -8.63 10.98 6.01
C PHE A 23 -9.73 11.45 5.06
N LYS A 24 -10.60 10.56 4.61
CA LYS A 24 -11.75 10.86 3.76
C LYS A 24 -12.88 11.54 4.53
N ASN A 25 -13.19 11.05 5.72
CA ASN A 25 -14.45 11.36 6.40
C ASN A 25 -14.31 12.40 7.52
N GLU A 26 -13.18 12.42 8.26
CA GLU A 26 -12.99 13.38 9.36
C GLU A 26 -12.58 14.77 8.84
N ASP A 27 -12.85 15.79 9.62
CA ASP A 27 -12.41 17.15 9.31
C ASP A 27 -10.89 17.25 9.23
N THR A 28 -10.37 17.83 8.16
CA THR A 28 -8.92 17.92 7.90
C THR A 28 -8.19 18.76 8.95
N VAL A 29 -8.83 19.80 9.46
CA VAL A 29 -8.24 20.68 10.48
C VAL A 29 -8.19 19.94 11.82
N GLU A 30 -9.21 19.17 12.15
CA GLU A 30 -9.24 18.36 13.37
C GLU A 30 -8.21 17.22 13.33
N ILE A 31 -8.00 16.57 12.19
CA ILE A 31 -6.91 15.60 12.00
C ILE A 31 -5.55 16.27 12.27
N TYR A 32 -5.32 17.43 11.67
CA TYR A 32 -4.08 18.18 11.83
C TYR A 32 -3.86 18.58 13.30
N LYS A 33 -4.85 19.20 13.95
CA LYS A 33 -4.79 19.57 15.36
C LYS A 33 -4.53 18.39 16.30
N TYR A 34 -5.14 17.24 15.99
CA TYR A 34 -4.91 16.01 16.75
C TYR A 34 -3.44 15.58 16.66
N ILE A 35 -2.86 15.59 15.48
CA ILE A 35 -1.46 15.22 15.23
C ILE A 35 -0.53 16.16 16.03
N GLU A 36 -0.72 17.47 15.91
CA GLU A 36 0.09 18.46 16.66
C GLU A 36 -0.05 18.28 18.17
N LYS A 37 -1.28 18.08 18.65
CA LYS A 37 -1.56 17.83 20.07
C LYS A 37 -0.79 16.61 20.58
N MET A 38 -0.82 15.49 19.85
CA MET A 38 -0.15 14.27 20.25
C MET A 38 1.37 14.40 20.22
N ILE A 39 1.93 15.07 19.20
CA ILE A 39 3.35 15.40 19.14
C ILE A 39 3.77 16.20 20.37
N LYS A 40 3.01 17.19 20.75
CA LYS A 40 3.28 18.06 21.91
C LYS A 40 3.16 17.32 23.25
N ILE A 41 2.11 16.52 23.43
CA ILE A 41 1.87 15.76 24.68
C ILE A 41 2.99 14.74 24.90
N TYR A 42 3.35 13.98 23.88
CA TYR A 42 4.35 12.93 23.98
C TYR A 42 5.78 13.42 23.72
N LYS A 43 5.95 14.70 23.35
CA LYS A 43 7.25 15.30 22.99
C LYS A 43 7.96 14.46 21.92
N LEU A 44 7.22 14.14 20.83
CA LEU A 44 7.79 13.37 19.72
C LEU A 44 8.87 14.17 18.99
N GLU A 45 10.04 13.61 18.89
CA GLU A 45 11.19 14.17 18.18
C GLU A 45 11.79 13.15 17.22
N HIS A 46 12.47 13.64 16.19
CA HIS A 46 13.14 12.82 15.18
C HIS A 46 14.18 11.89 15.83
N GLY A 47 14.09 10.60 15.59
CA GLY A 47 15.05 9.62 16.11
C GLY A 47 14.97 9.34 17.61
N VAL A 48 14.13 10.03 18.37
CA VAL A 48 14.01 9.84 19.81
C VAL A 48 13.10 8.66 20.13
N LYS A 49 13.69 7.62 20.70
CA LYS A 49 13.05 6.31 20.87
C LYS A 49 11.95 6.31 21.95
N GLU A 50 12.18 6.90 23.10
CA GLU A 50 11.31 6.76 24.27
C GLU A 50 9.89 7.31 24.03
N PRO A 51 9.69 8.56 23.55
CA PRO A 51 8.37 9.08 23.22
C PRO A 51 7.63 8.24 22.17
N TYR A 52 8.35 7.79 21.14
CA TYR A 52 7.81 6.93 20.11
C TYR A 52 7.29 5.60 20.67
N LEU A 53 8.05 4.98 21.57
CA LEU A 53 7.64 3.71 22.19
C LEU A 53 6.39 3.88 23.06
N LYS A 54 6.22 5.00 23.74
CA LYS A 54 5.00 5.32 24.54
C LYS A 54 3.76 5.38 23.64
N ILE A 55 3.84 6.05 22.49
CA ILE A 55 2.72 6.05 21.51
C ILE A 55 2.46 4.65 20.94
N ARG A 56 3.52 3.91 20.62
CA ARG A 56 3.38 2.54 20.11
C ARG A 56 2.74 1.62 21.14
N GLU A 57 3.11 1.76 22.41
CA GLU A 57 2.48 1.01 23.50
C GLU A 57 1.01 1.39 23.66
N LEU A 58 0.69 2.68 23.68
CA LEU A 58 -0.70 3.16 23.73
C LEU A 58 -1.52 2.56 22.59
N TYR A 59 -1.01 2.59 21.36
CA TYR A 59 -1.69 2.02 20.20
C TYR A 59 -1.90 0.51 20.35
N ASN A 60 -0.87 -0.23 20.76
CA ASN A 60 -0.91 -1.70 20.81
C ASN A 60 -1.71 -2.24 22.00
N THR A 61 -1.74 -1.52 23.14
CA THR A 61 -2.54 -1.92 24.32
C THR A 61 -4.02 -1.58 24.18
N THR A 62 -4.37 -0.68 23.26
CA THR A 62 -5.76 -0.40 22.92
C THR A 62 -6.36 -1.60 22.19
N PRO A 63 -7.58 -2.08 22.54
CA PRO A 63 -8.28 -3.11 21.77
C PRO A 63 -8.29 -2.78 20.28
N ILE A 64 -8.09 -3.80 19.43
CA ILE A 64 -7.84 -3.61 18.01
C ILE A 64 -8.93 -2.82 17.29
N GLU A 65 -10.19 -3.03 17.68
CA GLU A 65 -11.36 -2.33 17.17
C GLU A 65 -11.43 -0.85 17.55
N ASN A 66 -10.71 -0.45 18.60
CA ASN A 66 -10.73 0.91 19.17
C ASN A 66 -9.42 1.68 18.87
N ARG A 67 -8.48 1.08 18.17
CA ARG A 67 -7.20 1.73 17.83
C ARG A 67 -7.42 2.92 16.91
N ASP A 68 -7.06 4.10 17.37
CA ASP A 68 -7.21 5.36 16.61
C ASP A 68 -6.30 5.34 15.36
N PRO A 69 -6.86 5.43 14.13
CA PRO A 69 -6.07 5.47 12.90
C PRO A 69 -5.08 6.66 12.84
N LYS A 70 -5.38 7.78 13.51
CA LYS A 70 -4.49 8.94 13.58
C LYS A 70 -3.21 8.65 14.39
N LEU A 71 -3.30 7.78 15.42
CA LEU A 71 -2.10 7.27 16.11
C LEU A 71 -1.26 6.37 15.20
N LEU A 72 -1.90 5.53 14.38
CA LEU A 72 -1.18 4.76 13.37
C LEU A 72 -0.43 5.67 12.41
N TYR A 73 -1.05 6.75 11.95
CA TYR A 73 -0.38 7.71 11.08
C TYR A 73 0.87 8.32 11.73
N LEU A 74 0.79 8.72 13.02
CA LEU A 74 1.95 9.19 13.77
C LEU A 74 3.05 8.14 13.86
N LEU A 75 2.69 6.89 14.16
CA LEU A 75 3.65 5.79 14.22
C LEU A 75 4.35 5.55 12.87
N VAL A 76 3.62 5.70 11.76
CA VAL A 76 4.22 5.63 10.42
C VAL A 76 5.17 6.79 10.19
N LEU A 77 4.78 8.03 10.50
CA LEU A 77 5.60 9.23 10.28
C LEU A 77 6.94 9.18 11.03
N TYR A 78 6.93 8.71 12.27
CA TYR A 78 8.11 8.60 13.11
C TYR A 78 8.77 7.23 13.07
N GLY A 79 8.19 6.27 12.34
CA GLY A 79 8.70 4.92 12.18
C GLY A 79 9.81 4.80 11.13
N PHE A 80 10.62 3.76 11.25
CA PHE A 80 11.72 3.48 10.33
C PHE A 80 11.23 3.33 8.89
N GLN A 81 11.79 4.10 7.98
CA GLN A 81 11.42 4.17 6.56
C GLN A 81 9.91 4.41 6.33
N GLN A 82 9.19 4.93 7.32
CA GLN A 82 7.75 5.19 7.25
C GLN A 82 6.91 3.98 6.83
N GLN A 83 7.33 2.78 7.23
CA GLN A 83 6.65 1.54 6.88
C GLN A 83 5.46 1.26 7.79
N ILE A 84 4.38 0.78 7.18
CA ILE A 84 3.26 0.20 7.91
C ILE A 84 3.59 -1.28 8.15
N ARG A 85 3.89 -1.62 9.42
CA ARG A 85 4.36 -2.93 9.79
C ARG A 85 3.68 -3.42 11.06
N PHE A 86 3.05 -4.60 10.97
CA PHE A 86 2.36 -5.26 12.08
C PHE A 86 2.92 -6.67 12.32
N ASN A 87 2.80 -7.16 13.55
CA ASN A 87 3.00 -8.56 13.87
C ASN A 87 1.73 -9.40 13.60
N SER A 88 1.77 -10.70 13.90
CA SER A 88 0.63 -11.62 13.72
C SER A 88 -0.58 -11.30 14.59
N SER A 89 -0.42 -10.50 15.63
CA SER A 89 -1.49 -10.02 16.52
C SER A 89 -1.99 -8.63 16.12
N TYR A 90 -1.62 -8.12 14.95
CA TYR A 90 -1.88 -6.75 14.52
C TYR A 90 -1.30 -5.67 15.43
N ASP A 91 -0.26 -5.96 16.22
CA ASP A 91 0.46 -4.91 16.92
C ASP A 91 1.47 -4.26 15.99
N TYR A 92 1.47 -2.93 15.98
CA TYR A 92 2.44 -2.17 15.20
C TYR A 92 3.86 -2.38 15.76
N ASN A 93 4.78 -2.86 14.96
CA ASN A 93 6.09 -3.29 15.41
C ASN A 93 7.28 -2.66 14.68
N ASN A 94 7.03 -1.62 13.88
CA ASN A 94 8.11 -0.88 13.23
C ASN A 94 8.96 -0.13 14.27
N PRO A 95 10.30 -0.14 14.18
CA PRO A 95 11.16 0.63 15.08
C PRO A 95 11.08 2.14 14.78
N VAL A 96 11.62 2.96 15.69
CA VAL A 96 11.74 4.40 15.48
C VAL A 96 12.64 4.70 14.27
N GLY A 97 12.22 5.71 13.49
CA GLY A 97 12.95 6.25 12.33
C GLY A 97 13.60 7.60 12.62
N GLN A 98 14.26 8.14 11.61
CA GLN A 98 14.88 9.47 11.65
C GLN A 98 13.99 10.57 11.06
N ALA A 99 12.82 10.23 10.54
CA ALA A 99 11.83 11.16 10.03
C ALA A 99 10.84 11.58 11.12
N GLY A 100 10.00 12.55 10.83
CA GLY A 100 8.93 13.00 11.70
C GLY A 100 8.07 14.06 11.02
N PHE A 101 7.09 14.58 11.73
CA PHE A 101 6.18 15.59 11.21
C PHE A 101 6.86 16.96 11.09
N ASN A 102 6.61 17.66 9.97
CA ASN A 102 7.10 19.00 9.68
C ASN A 102 6.11 19.73 8.77
N ASP A 103 6.31 21.03 8.53
CA ASP A 103 5.40 21.87 7.76
C ASP A 103 5.13 21.30 6.35
N LYS A 104 6.15 20.79 5.68
CA LYS A 104 5.99 20.18 4.34
C LYS A 104 5.10 18.93 4.36
N LEU A 105 5.19 18.12 5.42
CA LEU A 105 4.30 16.96 5.60
C LEU A 105 2.91 17.37 6.03
N ALA A 106 2.77 18.45 6.81
CA ALA A 106 1.50 19.06 7.15
C ALA A 106 0.74 19.52 5.90
N GLU A 107 1.41 20.27 5.02
CA GLU A 107 0.85 20.73 3.75
C GLU A 107 0.42 19.53 2.85
N LYS A 108 1.25 18.48 2.77
CA LYS A 108 0.92 17.27 2.03
C LYS A 108 -0.28 16.55 2.61
N LEU A 109 -0.38 16.42 3.93
CA LEU A 109 -1.52 15.80 4.61
C LEU A 109 -2.81 16.56 4.31
N ILE A 110 -2.79 17.89 4.47
CA ILE A 110 -3.94 18.76 4.22
C ILE A 110 -4.38 18.65 2.76
N SER A 111 -3.44 18.74 1.82
CA SER A 111 -3.70 18.61 0.40
C SER A 111 -4.27 17.22 0.05
N TYR A 112 -3.68 16.16 0.62
CA TYR A 112 -4.15 14.79 0.42
C TYR A 112 -5.59 14.60 0.91
N CYS A 113 -5.89 15.00 2.15
CA CYS A 113 -7.23 14.87 2.72
C CYS A 113 -8.27 15.65 1.89
N ARG A 114 -7.96 16.88 1.46
CA ARG A 114 -8.86 17.68 0.61
C ARG A 114 -9.12 17.00 -0.72
N ASN A 115 -8.07 16.61 -1.44
CA ASN A 115 -8.20 15.91 -2.71
C ASN A 115 -8.98 14.60 -2.59
N LEU A 116 -8.75 13.84 -1.50
CA LEU A 116 -9.44 12.59 -1.24
C LEU A 116 -10.95 12.81 -1.04
N LYS A 117 -11.33 13.88 -0.33
CA LYS A 117 -12.73 14.25 -0.08
C LYS A 117 -13.50 14.61 -1.36
N GLU A 118 -12.82 15.15 -2.36
CA GLU A 118 -13.42 15.49 -3.66
C GLU A 118 -13.65 14.26 -4.55
N LYS A 119 -13.00 13.13 -4.26
CA LYS A 119 -13.10 11.92 -5.08
C LYS A 119 -14.26 11.04 -4.62
N ASN A 120 -14.98 10.44 -5.57
CA ASN A 120 -15.89 9.33 -5.28
C ASN A 120 -15.06 8.05 -5.09
N VAL A 121 -14.67 7.76 -3.85
CA VAL A 121 -13.83 6.60 -3.51
C VAL A 121 -14.49 5.73 -2.46
N SER A 122 -14.46 4.42 -2.71
CA SER A 122 -14.88 3.37 -1.76
C SER A 122 -13.67 2.56 -1.32
N PHE A 123 -13.63 2.23 -0.02
CA PHE A 123 -12.52 1.50 0.58
C PHE A 123 -12.97 0.10 1.02
N TYR A 124 -12.16 -0.90 0.71
CA TYR A 124 -12.42 -2.30 1.05
C TYR A 124 -11.19 -2.94 1.70
N SER A 125 -11.43 -4.02 2.45
CA SER A 125 -10.40 -4.93 2.97
C SER A 125 -10.84 -6.36 2.71
N ARG A 126 -10.84 -6.73 1.43
CA ARG A 126 -11.24 -8.05 0.96
C ARG A 126 -10.02 -8.76 0.35
N ASP A 127 -10.09 -10.08 0.25
CA ASP A 127 -9.22 -10.80 -0.67
C ASP A 127 -9.44 -10.27 -2.10
N PHE A 128 -8.37 -10.15 -2.88
CA PHE A 128 -8.48 -9.59 -4.24
C PHE A 128 -9.40 -10.43 -5.15
N THR A 129 -9.58 -11.72 -4.87
CA THR A 129 -10.50 -12.59 -5.62
C THR A 129 -11.97 -12.33 -5.29
N ASP A 130 -12.26 -11.65 -4.18
CA ASP A 130 -13.62 -11.32 -3.74
C ASP A 130 -14.08 -9.93 -4.24
N MET A 131 -13.35 -9.36 -5.20
CA MET A 131 -13.67 -8.05 -5.79
C MET A 131 -14.50 -8.15 -7.09
N ASP A 132 -14.86 -9.34 -7.51
CA ASP A 132 -15.55 -9.61 -8.78
C ASP A 132 -16.89 -8.89 -8.96
N ASP A 133 -17.60 -8.64 -7.87
CA ASP A 133 -18.88 -7.93 -7.84
C ASP A 133 -18.74 -6.43 -8.18
N LEU A 134 -17.54 -5.88 -8.01
CA LEU A 134 -17.22 -4.47 -8.25
C LEU A 134 -16.52 -4.24 -9.60
N ILE A 135 -16.16 -5.32 -10.32
CA ILE A 135 -15.34 -5.24 -11.53
C ILE A 135 -16.17 -5.62 -12.76
N ASN A 136 -16.17 -4.75 -13.76
CA ASN A 136 -16.80 -4.98 -15.06
C ASN A 136 -15.85 -4.56 -16.21
N LYS A 137 -16.28 -4.72 -17.46
CA LYS A 137 -15.47 -4.41 -18.66
C LYS A 137 -15.00 -2.95 -18.77
N ASN A 138 -15.64 -2.03 -18.06
CA ASN A 138 -15.27 -0.61 -18.04
C ASN A 138 -14.34 -0.29 -16.87
N THR A 139 -14.02 -1.27 -16.03
CA THR A 139 -13.11 -1.11 -14.90
C THR A 139 -11.66 -1.21 -15.39
N PHE A 140 -10.80 -0.33 -14.89
CA PHE A 140 -9.36 -0.46 -14.98
C PHE A 140 -8.82 -0.96 -13.64
N VAL A 141 -8.06 -2.05 -13.63
CA VAL A 141 -7.53 -2.65 -12.40
C VAL A 141 -6.02 -2.40 -12.31
N TYR A 142 -5.56 -1.73 -11.26
CA TYR A 142 -4.16 -1.59 -10.90
C TYR A 142 -3.82 -2.54 -9.74
N CYS A 143 -2.84 -3.40 -9.93
CA CYS A 143 -2.33 -4.32 -8.90
C CYS A 143 -0.89 -3.98 -8.54
N ASP A 144 -0.64 -3.78 -7.25
CA ASP A 144 0.70 -3.59 -6.67
C ASP A 144 0.89 -4.56 -5.49
N PRO A 145 1.04 -5.87 -5.78
CA PRO A 145 1.21 -6.88 -4.74
C PRO A 145 2.59 -6.79 -4.10
N PRO A 146 2.81 -7.44 -2.95
CA PRO A 146 4.17 -7.70 -2.48
C PRO A 146 4.95 -8.49 -3.54
N TYR A 147 6.19 -8.08 -3.84
CA TYR A 147 6.96 -8.70 -4.92
C TYR A 147 7.69 -9.96 -4.41
N LEU A 148 7.33 -11.12 -4.95
CA LEU A 148 7.76 -12.43 -4.51
C LEU A 148 9.27 -12.54 -4.24
N ILE A 149 10.09 -12.08 -5.19
CA ILE A 149 11.56 -12.19 -5.10
C ILE A 149 12.24 -11.11 -4.24
N THR A 150 11.47 -10.14 -3.73
CA THR A 150 12.01 -9.06 -2.87
C THR A 150 11.63 -9.24 -1.39
N LEU A 151 10.80 -10.23 -1.07
CA LEU A 151 10.26 -10.47 0.27
C LEU A 151 11.32 -10.81 1.32
N GLY A 152 12.52 -11.23 0.94
CA GLY A 152 13.60 -11.53 1.85
C GLY A 152 14.02 -10.39 2.80
N SER A 153 13.71 -9.13 2.41
CA SER A 153 13.90 -7.95 3.26
C SER A 153 12.63 -7.56 4.06
N TYR A 154 11.48 -8.14 3.71
CA TYR A 154 10.19 -7.89 4.33
C TYR A 154 9.60 -9.12 5.02
N ASN A 155 10.31 -10.25 4.95
CA ASN A 155 9.81 -11.53 5.44
C ASN A 155 9.86 -11.60 6.96
N ASP A 156 8.98 -10.86 7.62
CA ASP A 156 8.65 -11.10 9.02
C ASP A 156 7.56 -12.17 9.15
N GLY A 157 7.34 -12.94 8.12
CA GLY A 157 6.75 -14.27 7.99
C GLY A 157 5.47 -14.61 8.77
N LYS A 158 4.92 -13.70 9.61
CA LYS A 158 3.77 -14.01 10.50
C LYS A 158 3.02 -12.75 10.89
N ARG A 159 2.64 -11.92 9.94
CA ARG A 159 2.06 -10.61 10.24
C ARG A 159 0.57 -10.63 9.99
N GLY A 160 -0.27 -10.91 10.94
CA GLY A 160 -1.71 -10.63 10.90
C GLY A 160 -2.50 -10.94 9.62
N PHE A 161 -1.82 -11.29 8.55
CA PHE A 161 -2.32 -11.76 7.26
C PHE A 161 -1.41 -12.87 6.73
N ASN A 162 -1.95 -13.75 5.89
CA ASN A 162 -1.16 -14.77 5.20
C ASN A 162 -0.10 -14.05 4.35
N GLY A 163 1.18 -14.27 4.67
CA GLY A 163 2.29 -13.64 3.94
C GLY A 163 2.25 -13.96 2.45
N TRP A 164 2.77 -13.04 1.62
CA TRP A 164 2.89 -13.28 0.19
C TRP A 164 3.90 -14.40 -0.11
N ASN A 165 3.54 -15.36 -0.94
CA ASN A 165 4.35 -16.51 -1.33
C ASN A 165 4.00 -16.95 -2.75
N GLU A 166 4.62 -18.02 -3.26
CA GLU A 166 4.35 -18.51 -4.61
C GLU A 166 2.88 -18.89 -4.83
N THR A 167 2.19 -19.42 -3.82
CA THR A 167 0.77 -19.78 -3.92
C THR A 167 -0.08 -18.53 -4.14
N GLU A 168 0.19 -17.47 -3.39
CA GLU A 168 -0.52 -16.18 -3.54
C GLU A 168 -0.19 -15.50 -4.88
N GLU A 169 1.07 -15.56 -5.32
CA GLU A 169 1.46 -15.08 -6.64
C GLU A 169 0.67 -15.79 -7.73
N ILE A 170 0.63 -17.15 -7.70
CA ILE A 170 -0.13 -17.95 -8.67
C ILE A 170 -1.63 -17.61 -8.61
N ARG A 171 -2.20 -17.40 -7.42
CA ARG A 171 -3.61 -16.99 -7.27
C ARG A 171 -3.87 -15.66 -7.98
N LEU A 172 -3.00 -14.67 -7.77
CA LEU A 172 -3.13 -13.36 -8.40
C LEU A 172 -3.01 -13.46 -9.92
N LEU A 173 -1.99 -14.17 -10.43
CA LEU A 173 -1.79 -14.32 -11.86
C LEU A 173 -2.99 -15.02 -12.54
N LYS A 174 -3.55 -16.06 -11.92
CA LYS A 174 -4.80 -16.70 -12.39
C LYS A 174 -6.00 -15.76 -12.35
N TYR A 175 -6.08 -14.92 -11.33
CA TYR A 175 -7.14 -13.92 -11.23
C TYR A 175 -7.04 -12.87 -12.35
N LEU A 176 -5.84 -12.42 -12.68
CA LEU A 176 -5.60 -11.51 -13.81
C LEU A 176 -5.91 -12.17 -15.17
N GLU A 177 -5.63 -13.46 -15.34
CA GLU A 177 -6.09 -14.23 -16.54
C GLU A 177 -7.63 -14.24 -16.64
N LYS A 178 -8.33 -14.42 -15.51
CA LYS A 178 -9.80 -14.36 -15.46
C LYS A 178 -10.31 -12.97 -15.85
N LEU A 179 -9.71 -11.91 -15.34
CA LEU A 179 -10.05 -10.52 -15.70
C LEU A 179 -9.80 -10.27 -17.20
N ASN A 180 -8.67 -10.73 -17.73
CA ASN A 180 -8.35 -10.63 -19.16
C ASN A 180 -9.44 -11.29 -20.03
N LYS A 181 -9.87 -12.50 -19.67
CA LYS A 181 -10.96 -13.20 -20.38
C LYS A 181 -12.30 -12.47 -20.33
N LYS A 182 -12.53 -11.67 -19.29
CA LYS A 182 -13.72 -10.80 -19.15
C LYS A 182 -13.58 -9.47 -19.92
N GLY A 183 -12.44 -9.22 -20.58
CA GLY A 183 -12.15 -7.96 -21.27
C GLY A 183 -11.83 -6.78 -20.34
N VAL A 184 -11.48 -7.05 -19.10
CA VAL A 184 -11.07 -6.03 -18.12
C VAL A 184 -9.61 -5.68 -18.35
N LYS A 185 -9.31 -4.39 -18.49
CA LYS A 185 -7.93 -3.91 -18.60
C LYS A 185 -7.26 -3.89 -17.24
N PHE A 186 -6.02 -4.38 -17.16
CA PHE A 186 -5.24 -4.32 -15.92
C PHE A 186 -3.81 -3.84 -16.15
N MET A 187 -3.23 -3.38 -15.06
CA MET A 187 -1.82 -3.02 -14.90
C MET A 187 -1.30 -3.70 -13.63
N LEU A 188 -0.23 -4.48 -13.76
CA LEU A 188 0.44 -5.16 -12.65
C LEU A 188 1.84 -4.59 -12.47
N SER A 189 2.14 -3.99 -11.31
CA SER A 189 3.48 -3.64 -10.88
C SER A 189 4.17 -4.86 -10.28
N ASN A 190 5.40 -5.17 -10.70
CA ASN A 190 6.17 -6.30 -10.14
C ASN A 190 7.67 -6.15 -10.45
N VAL A 191 8.47 -7.14 -10.07
CA VAL A 191 9.92 -7.22 -10.29
C VAL A 191 10.28 -8.50 -11.01
N LEU A 192 11.00 -8.40 -12.15
CA LEU A 192 11.50 -9.57 -12.90
C LEU A 192 12.79 -10.12 -12.31
N GLU A 193 13.67 -9.23 -11.84
CA GLU A 193 14.97 -9.63 -11.32
C GLU A 193 15.37 -8.77 -10.13
N HIS A 194 15.89 -9.41 -9.08
CA HIS A 194 16.44 -8.76 -7.89
C HIS A 194 17.62 -9.55 -7.35
N LYS A 195 18.82 -8.92 -7.21
CA LYS A 195 20.03 -9.55 -6.67
C LYS A 195 20.34 -10.92 -7.30
N ASN A 196 20.30 -10.99 -8.64
CA ASN A 196 20.52 -12.21 -9.44
C ASN A 196 19.46 -13.31 -9.24
N GLN A 197 18.36 -13.03 -8.59
CA GLN A 197 17.19 -13.92 -8.50
C GLN A 197 16.14 -13.48 -9.50
N LYS A 198 15.68 -14.38 -10.37
CA LYS A 198 14.64 -14.14 -11.37
C LYS A 198 13.29 -14.64 -10.88
N ASN A 199 12.23 -13.90 -11.18
CA ASN A 199 10.85 -14.33 -11.00
C ASN A 199 10.39 -15.15 -12.22
N ASN A 200 10.87 -16.39 -12.33
CA ASN A 200 10.55 -17.26 -13.46
C ASN A 200 9.05 -17.49 -13.60
N LEU A 201 8.32 -17.60 -12.49
CA LEU A 201 6.87 -17.78 -12.49
C LEU A 201 6.17 -16.62 -13.21
N LEU A 202 6.55 -15.38 -12.93
CA LEU A 202 6.01 -14.20 -13.60
C LEU A 202 6.44 -14.12 -15.06
N ILE A 203 7.71 -14.43 -15.37
CA ILE A 203 8.25 -14.42 -16.73
C ILE A 203 7.49 -15.41 -17.61
N ASP A 204 7.32 -16.65 -17.16
CA ASP A 204 6.61 -17.69 -17.87
C ASP A 204 5.14 -17.34 -18.10
N TRP A 205 4.50 -16.73 -17.08
CA TRP A 205 3.12 -16.27 -17.18
C TRP A 205 2.94 -15.15 -18.21
N ILE A 206 3.84 -14.17 -18.24
CA ILE A 206 3.83 -13.07 -19.23
C ILE A 206 3.94 -13.66 -20.65
N ASN A 207 4.93 -14.52 -20.88
CA ASN A 207 5.20 -15.12 -22.16
C ASN A 207 4.02 -15.98 -22.66
N LYS A 208 3.46 -16.82 -21.76
CA LYS A 208 2.32 -17.70 -22.07
C LYS A 208 1.09 -16.92 -22.53
N ASN A 209 0.83 -15.76 -21.93
CA ASN A 209 -0.36 -14.95 -22.20
C ASN A 209 -0.13 -13.86 -23.26
N GLY A 210 1.12 -13.61 -23.67
CA GLY A 210 1.47 -12.55 -24.60
C GLY A 210 1.24 -11.14 -24.07
N PHE A 211 1.35 -10.96 -22.74
CA PHE A 211 1.19 -9.65 -22.11
C PHE A 211 2.39 -8.74 -22.36
N LYS A 212 2.14 -7.44 -22.40
CA LYS A 212 3.19 -6.45 -22.64
C LYS A 212 3.88 -6.07 -21.35
N VAL A 213 5.20 -5.87 -21.45
CA VAL A 213 6.05 -5.39 -20.35
C VAL A 213 6.51 -3.99 -20.68
N ILE A 214 6.33 -3.09 -19.73
CA ILE A 214 6.84 -1.73 -19.75
C ILE A 214 7.93 -1.67 -18.68
N GLU A 215 9.17 -1.46 -19.10
CA GLU A 215 10.28 -1.27 -18.18
C GLU A 215 10.30 0.16 -17.66
N TYR A 216 10.55 0.31 -16.37
CA TYR A 216 10.67 1.63 -15.77
C TYR A 216 12.10 2.15 -15.94
N ASP A 217 12.29 3.09 -16.86
CA ASP A 217 13.58 3.75 -17.16
C ASP A 217 13.97 4.84 -16.11
N GLY A 218 13.37 4.81 -14.94
CA GLY A 218 13.84 5.62 -13.82
C GLY A 218 15.17 5.08 -13.33
N LYS A 219 16.09 5.94 -12.84
CA LYS A 219 17.39 5.57 -12.25
C LYS A 219 17.21 4.42 -11.27
N ALA A 220 17.14 3.22 -11.82
CA ALA A 220 16.87 1.98 -11.12
C ALA A 220 17.79 1.91 -9.91
N ARG A 221 17.23 1.60 -8.76
CA ARG A 221 18.04 1.17 -7.63
C ARG A 221 18.90 0.02 -8.14
N LYS A 222 20.22 0.20 -8.13
CA LYS A 222 21.17 -0.83 -8.59
C LYS A 222 20.68 -2.20 -8.12
N ASN A 223 20.48 -3.14 -9.07
CA ASN A 223 20.08 -4.52 -8.86
C ASN A 223 18.57 -4.82 -8.68
N ARG A 224 17.65 -3.97 -9.15
CA ARG A 224 16.22 -4.27 -9.11
C ARG A 224 15.56 -3.84 -10.42
N ASN A 225 15.06 -4.80 -11.20
CA ASN A 225 14.32 -4.55 -12.43
C ASN A 225 12.81 -4.50 -12.13
N GLU A 226 12.29 -3.29 -11.89
CA GLU A 226 10.86 -3.04 -11.72
C GLU A 226 10.20 -2.89 -13.09
N ILE A 227 9.06 -3.53 -13.24
CA ILE A 227 8.29 -3.53 -14.48
C ILE A 227 6.81 -3.27 -14.22
N ILE A 228 6.12 -2.91 -15.28
CA ILE A 228 4.66 -2.91 -15.35
C ILE A 228 4.24 -3.89 -16.43
N VAL A 229 3.33 -4.81 -16.09
CA VAL A 229 2.71 -5.73 -17.04
C VAL A 229 1.29 -5.27 -17.34
N VAL A 230 0.94 -5.22 -18.64
CA VAL A 230 -0.40 -4.82 -19.10
C VAL A 230 -0.97 -5.80 -20.10
N ASN A 231 -2.31 -5.90 -20.17
CA ASN A 231 -3.04 -6.75 -21.09
C ASN A 231 -3.70 -5.97 -22.26
N TYR A 232 -3.20 -4.78 -22.55
CA TYR A 232 -3.73 -3.91 -23.60
C TYR A 232 -2.59 -3.26 -24.39
N GLU A 233 -2.93 -2.74 -25.59
CA GLU A 233 -1.96 -1.99 -26.39
C GLU A 233 -1.63 -0.67 -25.72
N VAL A 234 -0.32 -0.43 -25.55
CA VAL A 234 0.22 0.85 -25.12
C VAL A 234 0.59 1.60 -26.37
N SER A 235 -0.11 2.68 -26.69
CA SER A 235 0.36 3.60 -27.72
C SER A 235 1.61 4.32 -27.16
N ASP A 236 2.69 4.30 -27.92
CA ASP A 236 3.84 5.12 -27.65
C ASP A 236 3.36 6.58 -27.60
N TYR A 237 3.32 7.17 -26.42
CA TYR A 237 3.13 8.61 -26.31
C TYR A 237 4.49 9.22 -26.63
N GLU A 238 4.62 9.72 -27.87
CA GLU A 238 5.66 10.68 -28.24
C GLU A 238 5.57 11.97 -27.41
#